data_db1790b9d4c2837c161a5c97c874147b
#
_entry.id   db1790b9d4c2837c161a5c97c874147b
#
_cell.length_a   1.000
_cell.length_b   1.000
_cell.length_c   1.000
_cell.angle_alpha   90.00
_cell.angle_beta   90.00
_cell.angle_gamma   90.00
#
_symmetry.space_group_name_H-M   'P 1'
#
loop_
_entity.id
_entity.type
_entity.pdbx_description
1 polymer ?
#
loop_
_entity_poly.entity_id
_entity_poly.type
_entity_poly.pdbx_seq_one_letter_code
_entity_poly.pdbx_strand_id
1 'polypeptide(L)'
;INRCLVGSEMCIRDRASMGPATSAWLRYVFAVSGFLIWCWIYRNKEGARVLPSGKKAWKYTFLMALLGTMGYQLLFMNGMKWTAAGDASMIIPMNPVFTVLLAVPLLGQRLSPRMIIGLFSGLIGVAIVIGWSPNTEIPFNHRLIGGVMIGLAALMWAATSNLTKLALLDGTIGTSLEIVVWYSIVGWLLLTPWMMAEIWQSGIPIPNTTEWISVAYLGIFSTVLTYVWFARGIDKIGATAASSYVFLVPVFGVLGGWLLLNESIGITMVLGFSMIVFGVREVQRQSEQVSGM
;
A
#
# COMPACT_ATOMS: atom_id res chain seq x y z
N ILE A 1 17.73 17.03 4.97
CA ILE A 1 18.28 15.79 4.39
C ILE A 1 17.89 14.55 5.21
N ASN A 2 17.56 14.66 6.50
CA ASN A 2 17.48 13.51 7.41
C ASN A 2 16.08 12.90 7.63
N ARG A 3 15.04 13.27 6.88
CA ARG A 3 13.67 12.73 7.05
C ARG A 3 13.28 11.62 6.07
N CYS A 4 14.26 11.04 5.39
CA CYS A 4 14.04 10.10 4.30
C CYS A 4 13.79 8.64 4.69
N LEU A 5 13.85 8.26 5.99
CA LEU A 5 13.80 6.85 6.40
C LEU A 5 12.40 6.32 6.72
N VAL A 6 11.43 7.21 6.89
CA VAL A 6 10.10 6.84 7.40
C VAL A 6 9.02 6.66 6.33
N GLY A 7 9.25 7.17 5.15
CA GLY A 7 8.39 6.94 4.00
C GLY A 7 9.26 6.86 2.77
N SER A 8 9.51 5.66 2.34
CA SER A 8 10.30 5.37 1.14
C SER A 8 9.93 6.22 -0.08
N GLU A 9 8.74 6.78 -0.08
CA GLU A 9 8.19 7.61 -1.16
C GLU A 9 8.46 9.11 -0.98
N MET A 10 8.77 9.57 0.24
CA MET A 10 9.22 10.95 0.49
C MET A 10 10.63 11.23 -0.04
N CYS A 11 11.50 10.21 -0.07
CA CYS A 11 12.85 10.35 -0.64
C CYS A 11 12.84 10.65 -2.13
N ILE A 12 11.79 10.25 -2.84
CA ILE A 12 11.64 10.49 -4.29
C ILE A 12 11.24 11.95 -4.57
N ARG A 13 10.50 12.59 -3.67
CA ARG A 13 10.05 13.98 -3.83
C ARG A 13 11.20 14.99 -3.80
N ASP A 14 12.19 14.77 -2.95
CA ASP A 14 13.31 15.73 -2.76
C ASP A 14 14.44 15.58 -3.77
N ARG A 15 14.35 14.61 -4.68
CA ARG A 15 15.39 14.36 -5.69
C ARG A 15 14.86 14.60 -7.09
N ALA A 16 15.20 15.76 -7.61
CA ALA A 16 14.63 16.39 -8.79
C ALA A 16 14.98 15.72 -10.14
N SER A 17 15.70 14.58 -10.19
CA SER A 17 16.12 13.99 -11.47
C SER A 17 15.07 13.09 -12.10
N MET A 18 14.22 12.39 -11.29
CA MET A 18 13.19 11.51 -11.80
C MET A 18 11.78 12.02 -11.46
N GLY A 19 10.92 12.07 -12.46
CA GLY A 19 9.51 12.34 -12.25
C GLY A 19 8.76 11.15 -11.61
N PRO A 20 7.52 11.37 -11.12
CA PRO A 20 6.75 10.35 -10.41
C PRO A 20 6.39 9.14 -11.27
N ALA A 21 6.12 9.33 -12.57
CA ALA A 21 5.76 8.25 -13.46
C ALA A 21 6.96 7.34 -13.73
N THR A 22 8.12 7.93 -14.01
CA THR A 22 9.36 7.20 -14.25
C THR A 22 9.82 6.46 -13.01
N SER A 23 9.76 7.09 -11.84
CA SER A 23 10.09 6.46 -10.55
C SER A 23 9.19 5.26 -10.26
N ALA A 24 7.88 5.40 -10.45
CA ALA A 24 6.92 4.32 -10.28
C ALA A 24 7.18 3.18 -11.28
N TRP A 25 7.40 3.50 -12.53
CA TRP A 25 7.67 2.50 -13.59
C TRP A 25 8.94 1.71 -13.32
N LEU A 26 10.06 2.39 -13.00
CA LEU A 26 11.34 1.75 -12.69
C LEU A 26 11.22 0.87 -11.43
N ARG A 27 10.49 1.30 -10.41
CA ARG A 27 10.21 0.49 -9.23
C ARG A 27 9.54 -0.83 -9.61
N TYR A 28 8.59 -0.79 -10.55
CA TYR A 28 7.93 -2.01 -11.03
C TYR A 28 8.81 -2.87 -11.94
N VAL A 29 9.82 -2.33 -12.63
CA VAL A 29 10.84 -3.14 -13.32
C VAL A 29 11.55 -4.06 -12.33
N PHE A 30 12.04 -3.51 -11.21
CA PHE A 30 12.68 -4.30 -10.16
C PHE A 30 11.68 -5.25 -9.46
N ALA A 31 10.45 -4.79 -9.23
CA ALA A 31 9.42 -5.61 -8.62
C ALA A 31 9.04 -6.81 -9.50
N VAL A 32 8.78 -6.60 -10.78
CA VAL A 32 8.44 -7.69 -11.72
C VAL A 32 9.60 -8.67 -11.84
N SER A 33 10.84 -8.20 -11.94
CA SER A 33 12.03 -9.06 -11.94
C SER A 33 12.10 -9.91 -10.66
N GLY A 34 11.88 -9.29 -9.50
CA GLY A 34 11.86 -9.99 -8.21
C GLY A 34 10.72 -11.01 -8.10
N PHE A 35 9.51 -10.68 -8.60
CA PHE A 35 8.38 -11.61 -8.63
C PHE A 35 8.65 -12.81 -9.55
N LEU A 36 9.26 -12.60 -10.71
CA LEU A 36 9.62 -13.69 -11.63
C LEU A 36 10.66 -14.62 -11.01
N ILE A 37 11.69 -14.08 -10.33
CA ILE A 37 12.67 -14.86 -9.58
C ILE A 37 11.98 -15.64 -8.45
N TRP A 38 11.08 -15.00 -7.70
CA TRP A 38 10.32 -15.66 -6.65
C TRP A 38 9.46 -16.79 -7.20
N CYS A 39 8.74 -16.58 -8.30
CA CYS A 39 7.98 -17.63 -8.98
C CYS A 39 8.86 -18.78 -9.43
N TRP A 40 10.04 -18.49 -9.99
CA TRP A 40 10.96 -19.53 -10.43
C TRP A 40 11.44 -20.41 -9.28
N ILE A 41 11.76 -19.80 -8.11
CA ILE A 41 12.21 -20.53 -6.92
C ILE A 41 11.08 -21.37 -6.30
N TYR A 42 9.87 -20.82 -6.22
CA TYR A 42 8.74 -21.44 -5.49
C TYR A 42 7.77 -22.22 -6.34
N ARG A 43 7.88 -22.17 -7.66
CA ARG A 43 6.95 -22.84 -8.59
C ARG A 43 6.79 -24.33 -8.32
N ASN A 44 7.84 -25.02 -7.89
CA ASN A 44 7.83 -26.45 -7.59
C ASN A 44 7.26 -26.79 -6.19
N LYS A 45 7.17 -25.81 -5.30
CA LYS A 45 6.74 -26.02 -3.91
C LYS A 45 5.26 -25.75 -3.68
N GLU A 46 4.67 -24.80 -4.42
CA GLU A 46 3.28 -24.34 -4.19
C GLU A 46 2.29 -24.90 -5.22
N GLY A 47 2.71 -25.70 -6.19
CA GLY A 47 1.84 -26.18 -7.29
C GLY A 47 1.25 -25.01 -8.11
N ALA A 48 1.89 -23.85 -8.06
CA ALA A 48 1.37 -22.62 -8.60
C ALA A 48 1.19 -22.74 -10.11
N ARG A 49 -0.03 -22.54 -10.57
CA ARG A 49 -0.28 -22.26 -11.99
C ARG A 49 0.47 -20.99 -12.33
N VAL A 50 1.24 -21.04 -13.41
CA VAL A 50 2.07 -19.90 -13.81
C VAL A 50 1.25 -18.80 -14.50
N LEU A 51 0.04 -19.10 -14.98
CA LEU A 51 -0.79 -18.20 -15.80
C LEU A 51 -2.24 -18.20 -15.31
N PRO A 52 -2.90 -17.01 -15.24
CA PRO A 52 -4.33 -16.92 -14.96
C PRO A 52 -5.11 -17.71 -16.01
N SER A 53 -5.96 -18.63 -15.55
CA SER A 53 -6.71 -19.52 -16.42
C SER A 53 -8.13 -19.01 -16.62
N GLY A 54 -8.46 -18.65 -17.86
CA GLY A 54 -9.83 -18.27 -18.27
C GLY A 54 -10.11 -16.75 -18.18
N LYS A 55 -11.20 -16.34 -18.84
CA LYS A 55 -11.61 -14.93 -18.98
C LYS A 55 -11.87 -14.23 -17.63
N LYS A 56 -12.40 -14.96 -16.65
CA LYS A 56 -12.72 -14.41 -15.31
C LYS A 56 -11.43 -14.07 -14.54
N ALA A 57 -10.41 -14.94 -14.60
CA ALA A 57 -9.11 -14.69 -13.96
C ALA A 57 -8.42 -13.45 -14.54
N TRP A 58 -8.41 -13.32 -15.86
CA TRP A 58 -7.86 -12.13 -16.52
C TRP A 58 -8.64 -10.86 -16.22
N LYS A 59 -9.98 -10.92 -16.07
CA LYS A 59 -10.78 -9.78 -15.62
C LYS A 59 -10.39 -9.31 -14.22
N TYR A 60 -10.23 -10.24 -13.26
CA TYR A 60 -9.74 -9.90 -11.91
C TYR A 60 -8.34 -9.31 -11.97
N THR A 61 -7.42 -9.96 -12.69
CA THR A 61 -6.03 -9.48 -12.84
C THR A 61 -5.98 -8.06 -13.40
N PHE A 62 -6.72 -7.80 -14.48
CA PHE A 62 -6.77 -6.47 -15.10
C PHE A 62 -7.38 -5.42 -14.16
N LEU A 63 -8.47 -5.74 -13.47
CA LEU A 63 -9.12 -4.82 -12.55
C LEU A 63 -8.21 -4.50 -11.35
N MET A 64 -7.53 -5.49 -10.78
CA MET A 64 -6.56 -5.29 -9.71
C MET A 64 -5.33 -4.50 -10.20
N ALA A 65 -4.86 -4.73 -11.42
CA ALA A 65 -3.78 -3.96 -12.03
C ALA A 65 -4.15 -2.49 -12.23
N LEU A 66 -5.38 -2.26 -12.72
CA LEU A 66 -5.90 -0.91 -12.95
C LEU A 66 -6.07 -0.14 -11.62
N LEU A 67 -6.63 -0.78 -10.60
CA LEU A 67 -6.87 -0.15 -9.30
C LEU A 67 -5.60 -0.13 -8.44
N GLY A 68 -5.01 -1.29 -8.18
CA GLY A 68 -3.94 -1.46 -7.18
C GLY A 68 -2.56 -1.02 -7.67
N THR A 69 -2.31 -1.03 -8.98
CA THR A 69 -1.03 -0.59 -9.52
C THR A 69 -1.15 0.76 -10.20
N MET A 70 -1.83 0.84 -11.34
CA MET A 70 -1.89 2.08 -12.11
C MET A 70 -2.60 3.20 -11.35
N GLY A 71 -3.86 3.00 -10.93
CA GLY A 71 -4.68 4.01 -10.28
C GLY A 71 -4.10 4.44 -8.93
N TYR A 72 -3.67 3.47 -8.11
CA TYR A 72 -3.00 3.75 -6.84
C TYR A 72 -1.75 4.61 -7.05
N GLN A 73 -0.83 4.20 -7.93
CA GLN A 73 0.41 4.93 -8.15
C GLN A 73 0.17 6.33 -8.72
N LEU A 74 -0.74 6.45 -9.68
CA LEU A 74 -1.06 7.71 -10.31
C LEU A 74 -1.61 8.72 -9.29
N LEU A 75 -2.57 8.30 -8.47
CA LEU A 75 -3.18 9.15 -7.45
C LEU A 75 -2.22 9.42 -6.29
N PHE A 76 -1.52 8.39 -5.81
CA PHE A 76 -0.61 8.54 -4.69
C PHE A 76 0.58 9.46 -5.02
N MET A 77 1.28 9.18 -6.11
CA MET A 77 2.47 9.95 -6.50
C MET A 77 2.14 11.41 -6.85
N ASN A 78 1.00 11.67 -7.50
CA ASN A 78 0.56 13.03 -7.76
C ASN A 78 0.02 13.70 -6.49
N GLY A 79 -0.73 12.99 -5.64
CA GLY A 79 -1.21 13.50 -4.36
C GLY A 79 -0.08 13.96 -3.45
N MET A 80 1.03 13.20 -3.41
CA MET A 80 2.23 13.55 -2.65
C MET A 80 2.92 14.84 -3.13
N LYS A 81 2.72 15.27 -4.36
CA LYS A 81 3.22 16.58 -4.85
C LYS A 81 2.46 17.76 -4.25
N TRP A 82 1.19 17.56 -3.92
CA TRP A 82 0.24 18.62 -3.55
C TRP A 82 -0.05 18.69 -2.06
N THR A 83 0.34 17.67 -1.28
CA THR A 83 0.07 17.63 0.16
C THR A 83 1.32 17.50 1.00
N ALA A 84 1.22 17.85 2.28
CA ALA A 84 2.30 17.64 3.23
C ALA A 84 2.43 16.14 3.58
N ALA A 85 3.66 15.71 3.84
CA ALA A 85 3.92 14.35 4.25
C ALA A 85 3.17 13.93 5.53
N GLY A 86 2.99 14.88 6.46
CA GLY A 86 2.20 14.67 7.67
C GLY A 86 0.74 14.36 7.35
N ASP A 87 0.13 15.11 6.40
CA ASP A 87 -1.26 14.87 5.98
C ASP A 87 -1.40 13.51 5.30
N ALA A 88 -0.46 13.16 4.40
CA ALA A 88 -0.44 11.87 3.73
C ALA A 88 -0.36 10.71 4.72
N SER A 89 0.48 10.83 5.75
CA SER A 89 0.66 9.81 6.79
C SER A 89 -0.59 9.60 7.65
N MET A 90 -1.48 10.59 7.74
CA MET A 90 -2.78 10.45 8.41
C MET A 90 -3.85 9.82 7.50
N ILE A 91 -3.77 10.04 6.19
CA ILE A 91 -4.78 9.57 5.24
C ILE A 91 -4.56 8.10 4.86
N ILE A 92 -3.31 7.67 4.66
CA ILE A 92 -2.99 6.28 4.30
C ILE A 92 -3.57 5.25 5.27
N PRO A 93 -3.51 5.44 6.60
CA PRO A 93 -4.14 4.54 7.57
C PRO A 93 -5.66 4.48 7.52
N MET A 94 -6.34 5.26 6.70
CA MET A 94 -7.78 5.06 6.42
C MET A 94 -8.05 3.83 5.56
N ASN A 95 -7.02 3.22 4.99
CA ASN A 95 -7.14 2.01 4.16
C ASN A 95 -7.94 0.88 4.83
N PRO A 96 -7.73 0.49 6.11
CA PRO A 96 -8.55 -0.52 6.77
C PRO A 96 -10.03 -0.16 6.83
N VAL A 97 -10.36 1.11 7.02
CA VAL A 97 -11.76 1.58 7.04
C VAL A 97 -12.40 1.37 5.67
N PHE A 98 -11.73 1.78 4.59
CA PHE A 98 -12.22 1.54 3.23
C PHE A 98 -12.30 0.04 2.90
N THR A 99 -11.35 -0.76 3.39
CA THR A 99 -11.38 -2.21 3.19
C THR A 99 -12.62 -2.83 3.83
N VAL A 100 -12.95 -2.45 5.05
CA VAL A 100 -14.15 -2.92 5.75
C VAL A 100 -15.42 -2.45 5.03
N LEU A 101 -15.52 -1.18 4.66
CA LEU A 101 -16.68 -0.63 3.95
C LEU A 101 -16.94 -1.35 2.62
N LEU A 102 -15.88 -1.68 1.88
CA LEU A 102 -15.99 -2.43 0.63
C LEU A 102 -16.21 -3.93 0.84
N ALA A 103 -15.75 -4.51 1.95
CA ALA A 103 -15.97 -5.92 2.26
C ALA A 103 -17.44 -6.26 2.51
N VAL A 104 -18.24 -5.29 2.98
CA VAL A 104 -19.70 -5.49 3.18
C VAL A 104 -20.38 -5.87 1.86
N PRO A 105 -20.36 -5.04 0.80
CA PRO A 105 -21.03 -5.38 -0.45
C PRO A 105 -20.29 -6.44 -1.29
N LEU A 106 -18.96 -6.54 -1.22
CA LEU A 106 -18.18 -7.42 -2.07
C LEU A 106 -18.02 -8.83 -1.51
N LEU A 107 -17.87 -8.96 -0.19
CA LEU A 107 -17.60 -10.22 0.49
C LEU A 107 -18.74 -10.65 1.40
N GLY A 108 -19.83 -9.87 1.50
CA GLY A 108 -20.94 -10.15 2.43
C GLY A 108 -20.55 -10.06 3.91
N GLN A 109 -19.46 -9.36 4.23
CA GLN A 109 -18.96 -9.26 5.59
C GLN A 109 -19.93 -8.45 6.47
N ARG A 110 -20.25 -8.99 7.65
CA ARG A 110 -21.08 -8.28 8.62
C ARG A 110 -20.25 -7.35 9.48
N LEU A 111 -20.68 -6.09 9.59
CA LEU A 111 -20.07 -5.13 10.51
C LEU A 111 -20.46 -5.50 11.94
N SER A 112 -19.48 -5.66 12.81
CA SER A 112 -19.72 -5.83 14.24
C SER A 112 -19.32 -4.56 14.99
N PRO A 113 -19.95 -4.28 16.15
CA PRO A 113 -19.57 -3.15 16.99
C PRO A 113 -18.09 -3.18 17.40
N ARG A 114 -17.53 -4.38 17.65
CA ARG A 114 -16.10 -4.55 17.99
C ARG A 114 -15.18 -4.13 16.84
N MET A 115 -15.52 -4.49 15.60
CA MET A 115 -14.77 -4.08 14.42
C MET A 115 -14.76 -2.55 14.27
N ILE A 116 -15.92 -1.92 14.49
CA ILE A 116 -16.06 -0.46 14.44
C ILE A 116 -15.19 0.20 15.52
N ILE A 117 -15.27 -0.28 16.76
CA ILE A 117 -14.43 0.20 17.88
C ILE A 117 -12.96 0.03 17.55
N GLY A 118 -12.55 -1.13 16.99
CA GLY A 118 -11.17 -1.40 16.58
C GLY A 118 -10.66 -0.43 15.52
N LEU A 119 -11.47 -0.16 14.49
CA LEU A 119 -11.13 0.81 13.44
C LEU A 119 -10.97 2.23 13.99
N PHE A 120 -11.90 2.70 14.81
CA PHE A 120 -11.81 4.03 15.43
C PHE A 120 -10.62 4.13 16.37
N SER A 121 -10.37 3.11 17.21
CA SER A 121 -9.20 3.07 18.08
C SER A 121 -7.89 3.14 17.28
N GLY A 122 -7.79 2.40 16.17
CA GLY A 122 -6.63 2.44 15.28
C GLY A 122 -6.42 3.83 14.68
N LEU A 123 -7.47 4.46 14.15
CA LEU A 123 -7.39 5.83 13.59
C LEU A 123 -7.00 6.87 14.63
N ILE A 124 -7.59 6.84 15.82
CA ILE A 124 -7.25 7.76 16.91
C ILE A 124 -5.80 7.53 17.33
N GLY A 125 -5.37 6.27 17.46
CA GLY A 125 -3.98 5.94 17.80
C GLY A 125 -2.99 6.48 16.77
N VAL A 126 -3.29 6.36 15.48
CA VAL A 126 -2.48 6.96 14.40
C VAL A 126 -2.43 8.48 14.52
N ALA A 127 -3.56 9.14 14.75
CA ALA A 127 -3.61 10.58 14.91
C ALA A 127 -2.76 11.07 16.12
N ILE A 128 -2.75 10.30 17.20
CA ILE A 128 -1.93 10.61 18.40
C ILE A 128 -0.44 10.41 18.08
N VAL A 129 -0.04 9.33 17.39
CA VAL A 129 1.38 9.04 17.06
C VAL A 129 1.95 10.09 16.12
N ILE A 130 1.21 10.47 15.08
CA ILE A 130 1.71 11.42 14.07
C ILE A 130 1.63 12.85 14.59
N GLY A 131 0.66 13.13 15.46
CA GLY A 131 0.36 14.48 15.90
C GLY A 131 -0.23 15.35 14.80
N TRP A 132 -0.92 16.42 15.17
CA TRP A 132 -1.34 17.44 14.23
C TRP A 132 -0.17 18.36 13.93
N SER A 133 0.36 18.35 12.70
CA SER A 133 1.32 19.35 12.24
C SER A 133 0.58 20.47 11.51
N PRO A 134 0.27 21.60 12.18
CA PRO A 134 -0.40 22.73 11.52
C PRO A 134 0.54 23.53 10.63
N ASN A 135 1.85 23.28 10.74
CA ASN A 135 2.87 24.12 10.13
C ASN A 135 3.24 23.61 8.74
N THR A 136 2.54 24.12 7.71
CA THR A 136 2.85 23.78 6.34
C THR A 136 2.90 25.04 5.49
N GLU A 137 3.96 25.17 4.72
CA GLU A 137 4.12 26.23 3.71
C GLU A 137 3.19 26.01 2.49
N ILE A 138 2.51 24.85 2.43
CA ILE A 138 1.64 24.49 1.31
C ILE A 138 0.23 25.08 1.51
N PRO A 139 -0.33 25.81 0.54
CA PRO A 139 -1.68 26.38 0.61
C PRO A 139 -2.75 25.32 0.87
N PHE A 140 -3.75 25.66 1.69
CA PHE A 140 -4.81 24.72 2.08
C PHE A 140 -5.51 24.04 0.89
N ASN A 141 -5.81 24.78 -0.19
CA ASN A 141 -6.46 24.22 -1.38
C ASN A 141 -5.62 23.12 -2.04
N HIS A 142 -4.29 23.30 -2.11
CA HIS A 142 -3.38 22.29 -2.63
C HIS A 142 -3.35 21.07 -1.72
N ARG A 143 -3.25 21.26 -0.40
CA ARG A 143 -3.29 20.18 0.58
C ARG A 143 -4.57 19.36 0.48
N LEU A 144 -5.72 20.04 0.29
CA LEU A 144 -7.01 19.37 0.12
C LEU A 144 -7.03 18.48 -1.12
N ILE A 145 -6.59 19.01 -2.27
CA ILE A 145 -6.53 18.25 -3.53
C ILE A 145 -5.61 17.04 -3.37
N GLY A 146 -4.40 17.24 -2.85
CA GLY A 146 -3.46 16.16 -2.61
C GLY A 146 -4.01 15.12 -1.61
N GLY A 147 -4.66 15.57 -0.54
CA GLY A 147 -5.31 14.71 0.44
C GLY A 147 -6.43 13.86 -0.16
N VAL A 148 -7.29 14.45 -0.99
CA VAL A 148 -8.35 13.70 -1.71
C VAL A 148 -7.73 12.66 -2.65
N MET A 149 -6.67 13.01 -3.38
CA MET A 149 -5.98 12.05 -4.25
C MET A 149 -5.41 10.86 -3.47
N ILE A 150 -4.77 11.10 -2.32
CA ILE A 150 -4.24 10.03 -1.46
C ILE A 150 -5.37 9.20 -0.85
N GLY A 151 -6.49 9.83 -0.45
CA GLY A 151 -7.68 9.12 0.02
C GLY A 151 -8.26 8.18 -1.04
N LEU A 152 -8.36 8.65 -2.29
CA LEU A 152 -8.77 7.81 -3.42
C LEU A 152 -7.76 6.70 -3.72
N ALA A 153 -6.46 6.95 -3.58
CA ALA A 153 -5.45 5.90 -3.69
C ALA A 153 -5.64 4.82 -2.61
N ALA A 154 -5.88 5.22 -1.35
CA ALA A 154 -6.16 4.27 -0.27
C ALA A 154 -7.45 3.46 -0.52
N LEU A 155 -8.48 4.08 -1.10
CA LEU A 155 -9.71 3.39 -1.52
C LEU A 155 -9.44 2.36 -2.63
N MET A 156 -8.61 2.70 -3.64
CA MET A 156 -8.23 1.78 -4.72
C MET A 156 -7.43 0.58 -4.19
N TRP A 157 -6.53 0.82 -3.23
CA TRP A 157 -5.81 -0.27 -2.56
C TRP A 157 -6.74 -1.17 -1.76
N ALA A 158 -7.70 -0.60 -1.05
CA ALA A 158 -8.74 -1.34 -0.33
C ALA A 158 -9.60 -2.19 -1.27
N ALA A 159 -9.99 -1.64 -2.42
CA ALA A 159 -10.71 -2.38 -3.45
C ALA A 159 -9.89 -3.56 -3.99
N THR A 160 -8.61 -3.36 -4.26
CA THR A 160 -7.69 -4.41 -4.70
C THR A 160 -7.57 -5.52 -3.65
N SER A 161 -7.48 -5.18 -2.37
CA SER A 161 -7.43 -6.14 -1.26
C SER A 161 -8.69 -7.02 -1.20
N ASN A 162 -9.86 -6.43 -1.35
CA ASN A 162 -11.13 -7.16 -1.38
C ASN A 162 -11.28 -8.02 -2.65
N LEU A 163 -10.87 -7.50 -3.80
CA LEU A 163 -10.86 -8.28 -5.06
C LEU A 163 -9.90 -9.45 -4.98
N THR A 164 -8.75 -9.30 -4.34
CA THR A 164 -7.81 -10.39 -4.07
C THR A 164 -8.49 -11.50 -3.26
N LYS A 165 -9.20 -11.16 -2.17
CA LYS A 165 -9.93 -12.14 -1.37
C LYS A 165 -11.06 -12.79 -2.17
N LEU A 166 -11.80 -12.00 -2.94
CA LEU A 166 -12.90 -12.51 -3.77
C LEU A 166 -12.39 -13.50 -4.84
N ALA A 167 -11.28 -13.18 -5.52
CA ALA A 167 -10.69 -14.05 -6.54
C ALA A 167 -10.19 -15.38 -5.97
N LEU A 168 -9.69 -15.36 -4.73
CA LEU A 168 -9.26 -16.57 -4.00
C LEU A 168 -10.48 -17.42 -3.58
N LEU A 169 -11.53 -16.79 -3.02
CA LEU A 169 -12.75 -17.47 -2.61
C LEU A 169 -13.50 -18.11 -3.78
N ASP A 170 -13.54 -17.44 -4.93
CA ASP A 170 -14.14 -17.94 -6.15
C ASP A 170 -13.34 -19.10 -6.78
N GLY A 171 -12.14 -19.40 -6.29
CA GLY A 171 -11.24 -20.39 -6.88
C GLY A 171 -10.80 -20.04 -8.32
N THR A 172 -11.03 -18.80 -8.75
CA THR A 172 -10.73 -18.33 -10.11
C THR A 172 -9.21 -18.24 -10.32
N ILE A 173 -8.48 -17.89 -9.26
CA ILE A 173 -7.02 -17.82 -9.23
C ILE A 173 -6.53 -18.75 -8.12
N GLY A 174 -5.50 -19.54 -8.40
CA GLY A 174 -5.12 -20.66 -7.53
C GLY A 174 -4.36 -20.23 -6.28
N THR A 175 -3.54 -19.18 -6.36
CA THR A 175 -2.68 -18.76 -5.25
C THR A 175 -2.57 -17.24 -5.13
N SER A 176 -2.33 -16.77 -3.90
CA SER A 176 -2.08 -15.36 -3.63
C SER A 176 -0.83 -14.83 -4.36
N LEU A 177 0.16 -15.69 -4.60
CA LEU A 177 1.36 -15.34 -5.36
C LEU A 177 1.03 -15.10 -6.84
N GLU A 178 0.24 -15.99 -7.46
CA GLU A 178 -0.21 -15.84 -8.85
C GLU A 178 -0.91 -14.49 -9.06
N ILE A 179 -1.80 -14.11 -8.13
CA ILE A 179 -2.49 -12.81 -8.16
C ILE A 179 -1.49 -11.65 -8.21
N VAL A 180 -0.57 -11.61 -7.23
CA VAL A 180 0.37 -10.50 -7.07
C VAL A 180 1.28 -10.34 -8.28
N VAL A 181 1.81 -11.44 -8.78
CA VAL A 181 2.70 -11.43 -9.95
C VAL A 181 1.99 -10.87 -11.16
N TRP A 182 0.81 -11.40 -11.49
CA TRP A 182 0.14 -11.04 -12.73
C TRP A 182 -0.46 -9.63 -12.71
N TYR A 183 -1.10 -9.22 -11.60
CA TYR A 183 -1.58 -7.84 -11.57
C TYR A 183 -0.43 -6.82 -11.54
N SER A 184 0.74 -7.20 -10.98
CA SER A 184 1.92 -6.33 -11.01
C SER A 184 2.51 -6.21 -12.42
N ILE A 185 2.60 -7.32 -13.18
CA ILE A 185 3.05 -7.30 -14.58
C ILE A 185 2.12 -6.46 -15.45
N VAL A 186 0.80 -6.74 -15.39
CA VAL A 186 -0.20 -5.98 -16.16
C VAL A 186 -0.20 -4.51 -15.72
N GLY A 187 -0.09 -4.24 -14.43
CA GLY A 187 -0.02 -2.89 -13.90
C GLY A 187 1.22 -2.13 -14.34
N TRP A 188 2.37 -2.78 -14.41
CA TRP A 188 3.60 -2.22 -14.97
C TRP A 188 3.43 -1.82 -16.43
N LEU A 189 2.79 -2.70 -17.24
CA LEU A 189 2.47 -2.37 -18.63
C LEU A 189 1.50 -1.18 -18.72
N LEU A 190 0.51 -1.09 -17.84
CA LEU A 190 -0.43 0.04 -17.78
C LEU A 190 0.24 1.35 -17.33
N LEU A 191 1.33 1.32 -16.55
CA LEU A 191 2.09 2.51 -16.19
C LEU A 191 2.95 3.04 -17.34
N THR A 192 3.26 2.22 -18.35
CA THR A 192 4.15 2.59 -19.46
C THR A 192 3.69 3.85 -20.22
N PRO A 193 2.40 4.03 -20.60
CA PRO A 193 1.96 5.25 -21.27
C PRO A 193 2.16 6.51 -20.43
N TRP A 194 1.95 6.43 -19.11
CA TRP A 194 2.16 7.56 -18.21
C TRP A 194 3.66 7.93 -18.11
N MET A 195 4.53 6.92 -17.98
CA MET A 195 5.99 7.12 -18.02
C MET A 195 6.43 7.73 -19.35
N MET A 196 5.94 7.22 -20.50
CA MET A 196 6.28 7.76 -21.82
C MET A 196 5.84 9.21 -21.98
N ALA A 197 4.65 9.57 -21.50
CA ALA A 197 4.16 10.94 -21.50
C ALA A 197 5.04 11.88 -20.65
N GLU A 198 5.52 11.40 -19.48
CA GLU A 198 6.44 12.16 -18.63
C GLU A 198 7.80 12.38 -19.32
N ILE A 199 8.38 11.34 -19.91
CA ILE A 199 9.64 11.44 -20.65
C ILE A 199 9.51 12.37 -21.85
N TRP A 200 8.39 12.33 -22.55
CA TRP A 200 8.12 13.23 -23.67
C TRP A 200 8.12 14.70 -23.25
N GLN A 201 7.60 15.02 -22.07
CA GLN A 201 7.50 16.39 -21.56
C GLN A 201 8.80 16.87 -20.88
N SER A 202 9.48 16.00 -20.16
CA SER A 202 10.60 16.37 -19.26
C SER A 202 11.97 15.87 -19.74
N GLY A 203 12.01 15.08 -20.83
CA GLY A 203 13.22 14.41 -21.29
C GLY A 203 13.52 13.12 -20.51
N ILE A 204 14.54 12.39 -20.97
CA ILE A 204 14.97 11.15 -20.33
C ILE A 204 15.76 11.51 -19.06
N PRO A 205 15.29 11.11 -17.86
CA PRO A 205 16.03 11.37 -16.64
C PRO A 205 17.32 10.53 -16.59
N ILE A 206 18.37 11.09 -16.00
CA ILE A 206 19.62 10.39 -15.74
C ILE A 206 19.73 10.19 -14.22
N PRO A 207 19.25 9.06 -13.68
CA PRO A 207 19.28 8.80 -12.25
C PRO A 207 20.73 8.64 -11.74
N ASN A 208 21.02 9.21 -10.60
CA ASN A 208 22.29 8.99 -9.92
C ASN A 208 22.32 7.63 -9.19
N THR A 209 23.49 7.18 -8.75
CA THR A 209 23.67 5.87 -8.09
C THR A 209 22.73 5.69 -6.88
N THR A 210 22.51 6.75 -6.10
CA THR A 210 21.65 6.69 -4.91
C THR A 210 20.18 6.52 -5.29
N GLU A 211 19.74 7.14 -6.38
CA GLU A 211 18.38 6.98 -6.91
C GLU A 211 18.13 5.56 -7.44
N TRP A 212 19.11 4.98 -8.16
CA TRP A 212 19.05 3.59 -8.58
C TRP A 212 18.94 2.63 -7.41
N ILE A 213 19.77 2.80 -6.37
CA ILE A 213 19.72 1.97 -5.15
C ILE A 213 18.37 2.14 -4.45
N SER A 214 17.86 3.37 -4.34
CA SER A 214 16.57 3.66 -3.69
C SER A 214 15.42 2.99 -4.44
N VAL A 215 15.36 3.11 -5.76
CA VAL A 215 14.29 2.51 -6.58
C VAL A 215 14.37 0.98 -6.56
N ALA A 216 15.57 0.40 -6.60
CA ALA A 216 15.79 -1.04 -6.49
C ALA A 216 15.34 -1.56 -5.11
N TYR A 217 15.70 -0.87 -4.02
CA TYR A 217 15.25 -1.19 -2.66
C TYR A 217 13.73 -1.15 -2.56
N LEU A 218 13.09 -0.08 -3.08
CA LEU A 218 11.64 0.06 -3.10
C LEU A 218 10.95 -1.03 -3.94
N GLY A 219 11.53 -1.38 -5.09
CA GLY A 219 11.00 -2.44 -5.95
C GLY A 219 11.05 -3.80 -5.27
N ILE A 220 12.20 -4.18 -4.72
CA ILE A 220 12.43 -5.51 -4.17
C ILE A 220 11.83 -5.66 -2.78
N PHE A 221 12.21 -4.80 -1.83
CA PHE A 221 11.77 -4.95 -0.44
C PHE A 221 10.38 -4.40 -0.20
N SER A 222 10.11 -3.16 -0.60
CA SER A 222 8.81 -2.53 -0.33
C SER A 222 7.69 -3.00 -1.25
N THR A 223 7.99 -3.57 -2.42
CA THR A 223 6.96 -4.07 -3.32
C THR A 223 6.90 -5.59 -3.31
N VAL A 224 7.96 -6.31 -3.70
CA VAL A 224 7.88 -7.77 -3.83
C VAL A 224 7.58 -8.41 -2.49
N LEU A 225 8.41 -8.17 -1.47
CA LEU A 225 8.28 -8.84 -0.19
C LEU A 225 6.97 -8.48 0.50
N THR A 226 6.65 -7.18 0.54
CA THR A 226 5.43 -6.68 1.19
C THR A 226 4.17 -7.17 0.49
N TYR A 227 4.11 -7.14 -0.85
CA TYR A 227 2.91 -7.55 -1.57
C TYR A 227 2.66 -9.05 -1.47
N VAL A 228 3.71 -9.87 -1.54
CA VAL A 228 3.59 -11.34 -1.35
C VAL A 228 3.09 -11.64 0.07
N TRP A 229 3.67 -11.03 1.09
CA TRP A 229 3.24 -11.25 2.47
C TRP A 229 1.83 -10.73 2.73
N PHE A 230 1.49 -9.55 2.20
CA PHE A 230 0.16 -8.99 2.35
C PHE A 230 -0.91 -9.83 1.66
N ALA A 231 -0.66 -10.31 0.42
CA ALA A 231 -1.59 -11.18 -0.28
C ALA A 231 -1.76 -12.55 0.41
N ARG A 232 -0.68 -13.12 0.97
CA ARG A 232 -0.77 -14.30 1.83
C ARG A 232 -1.54 -14.04 3.13
N GLY A 233 -1.40 -12.84 3.69
CA GLY A 233 -2.20 -12.38 4.82
C GLY A 233 -3.69 -12.33 4.44
N ILE A 234 -4.05 -11.74 3.31
CA ILE A 234 -5.43 -11.70 2.81
C ILE A 234 -6.00 -13.11 2.63
N ASP A 235 -5.21 -14.02 2.10
CA ASP A 235 -5.61 -15.42 1.92
C ASP A 235 -5.95 -16.09 3.25
N LYS A 236 -5.03 -15.99 4.23
CA LYS A 236 -5.14 -16.69 5.52
C LYS A 236 -6.12 -16.05 6.50
N ILE A 237 -6.06 -14.75 6.69
CA ILE A 237 -6.82 -14.02 7.73
C ILE A 237 -7.87 -13.07 7.17
N GLY A 238 -8.00 -12.98 5.85
CA GLY A 238 -8.97 -12.11 5.18
C GLY A 238 -8.47 -10.67 4.95
N ALA A 239 -9.15 -9.97 4.03
CA ALA A 239 -8.74 -8.63 3.59
C ALA A 239 -8.83 -7.59 4.73
N THR A 240 -9.88 -7.64 5.53
CA THR A 240 -10.11 -6.73 6.67
C THR A 240 -9.03 -6.86 7.74
N ALA A 241 -8.73 -8.10 8.16
CA ALA A 241 -7.71 -8.34 9.19
C ALA A 241 -6.30 -8.00 8.67
N ALA A 242 -5.99 -8.37 7.42
CA ALA A 242 -4.71 -8.04 6.80
C ALA A 242 -4.51 -6.52 6.67
N SER A 243 -5.56 -5.78 6.24
CA SER A 243 -5.47 -4.33 6.09
C SER A 243 -5.30 -3.59 7.43
N SER A 244 -5.80 -4.13 8.55
CA SER A 244 -5.66 -3.49 9.87
C SER A 244 -4.20 -3.32 10.31
N TYR A 245 -3.27 -4.14 9.80
CA TYR A 245 -1.83 -3.96 10.06
C TYR A 245 -1.25 -2.66 9.46
N VAL A 246 -1.94 -2.03 8.51
CA VAL A 246 -1.51 -0.73 7.96
C VAL A 246 -1.49 0.36 9.04
N PHE A 247 -2.29 0.23 10.10
CA PHE A 247 -2.20 1.12 11.26
C PHE A 247 -0.85 1.10 11.97
N LEU A 248 -0.04 0.04 11.81
CA LEU A 248 1.29 -0.05 12.39
C LEU A 248 2.35 0.74 11.61
N VAL A 249 2.07 1.14 10.37
CA VAL A 249 3.03 1.86 9.51
C VAL A 249 3.57 3.14 10.18
N PRO A 250 2.74 4.04 10.73
CA PRO A 250 3.24 5.22 11.44
C PRO A 250 4.10 4.88 12.65
N VAL A 251 3.79 3.80 13.34
CA VAL A 251 4.55 3.33 14.51
C VAL A 251 5.97 2.93 14.12
N PHE A 252 6.10 2.09 13.09
CA PHE A 252 7.43 1.72 12.56
C PHE A 252 8.17 2.92 12.00
N GLY A 253 7.45 3.89 11.46
CA GLY A 253 8.00 5.15 11.01
C GLY A 253 8.66 5.93 12.14
N VAL A 254 7.98 6.12 13.26
CA VAL A 254 8.52 6.83 14.43
C VAL A 254 9.63 6.03 15.10
N LEU A 255 9.51 4.70 15.20
CA LEU A 255 10.60 3.85 15.70
C LEU A 255 11.86 3.95 14.84
N GLY A 256 11.72 3.99 13.52
CA GLY A 256 12.84 4.24 12.61
C GLY A 256 13.49 5.61 12.82
N GLY A 257 12.69 6.66 13.01
CA GLY A 257 13.17 8.00 13.35
C GLY A 257 13.96 8.01 14.66
N TRP A 258 13.46 7.34 15.68
CA TRP A 258 14.16 7.21 16.96
C TRP A 258 15.50 6.46 16.83
N LEU A 259 15.49 5.29 16.21
CA LEU A 259 16.69 4.42 16.09
C LEU A 259 17.77 5.02 15.18
N LEU A 260 17.36 5.67 14.07
CA LEU A 260 18.27 6.08 13.01
C LEU A 260 18.58 7.58 13.04
N LEU A 261 17.68 8.38 13.60
CA LEU A 261 17.79 9.85 13.64
C LEU A 261 17.94 10.40 15.06
N ASN A 262 18.00 9.53 16.10
CA ASN A 262 18.04 9.93 17.52
C ASN A 262 16.89 10.87 17.92
N GLU A 263 15.70 10.71 17.33
CA GLU A 263 14.51 11.46 17.71
C GLU A 263 14.01 10.98 19.09
N SER A 264 13.50 11.89 19.93
CA SER A 264 12.99 11.53 21.26
C SER A 264 11.63 10.83 21.18
N ILE A 265 11.46 9.73 21.92
CA ILE A 265 10.17 9.06 22.09
C ILE A 265 9.35 9.81 23.16
N GLY A 266 8.21 10.37 22.75
CA GLY A 266 7.27 11.01 23.67
C GLY A 266 6.22 10.04 24.24
N ILE A 267 5.59 10.44 25.35
CA ILE A 267 4.47 9.69 25.97
C ILE A 267 3.31 9.46 25.00
N THR A 268 3.07 10.41 24.08
CA THR A 268 2.05 10.33 23.03
C THR A 268 2.27 9.12 22.11
N MET A 269 3.51 8.76 21.83
CA MET A 269 3.85 7.59 21.03
C MET A 269 3.41 6.30 21.73
N VAL A 270 3.68 6.17 23.04
CA VAL A 270 3.30 4.98 23.82
C VAL A 270 1.78 4.85 23.90
N LEU A 271 1.06 5.95 24.12
CA LEU A 271 -0.40 5.96 24.16
C LEU A 271 -1.00 5.62 22.79
N GLY A 272 -0.53 6.27 21.73
CA GLY A 272 -1.01 6.02 20.38
C GLY A 272 -0.71 4.59 19.91
N PHE A 273 0.47 4.05 20.21
CA PHE A 273 0.81 2.66 19.93
C PHE A 273 -0.13 1.67 20.63
N SER A 274 -0.41 1.90 21.92
CA SER A 274 -1.34 1.05 22.67
C SER A 274 -2.73 1.04 22.06
N MET A 275 -3.23 2.19 21.62
CA MET A 275 -4.53 2.29 20.93
C MET A 275 -4.52 1.60 19.55
N ILE A 276 -3.42 1.69 18.79
CA ILE A 276 -3.26 1.00 17.51
C ILE A 276 -3.29 -0.52 17.72
N VAL A 277 -2.50 -1.04 18.66
CA VAL A 277 -2.44 -2.48 18.95
C VAL A 277 -3.79 -3.00 19.42
N PHE A 278 -4.49 -2.26 20.28
CA PHE A 278 -5.85 -2.59 20.69
C PHE A 278 -6.80 -2.63 19.48
N GLY A 279 -6.74 -1.61 18.60
CA GLY A 279 -7.56 -1.54 17.39
C GLY A 279 -7.34 -2.71 16.44
N VAL A 280 -6.09 -3.03 16.15
CA VAL A 280 -5.71 -4.19 15.33
C VAL A 280 -6.26 -5.49 15.94
N ARG A 281 -6.07 -5.69 17.25
CA ARG A 281 -6.54 -6.88 17.95
C ARG A 281 -8.06 -7.06 17.88
N GLU A 282 -8.83 -5.99 18.07
CA GLU A 282 -10.31 -6.08 18.02
C GLU A 282 -10.83 -6.38 16.60
N VAL A 283 -10.19 -5.83 15.56
CA VAL A 283 -10.52 -6.16 14.16
C VAL A 283 -10.19 -7.62 13.86
N GLN A 284 -9.04 -8.13 14.31
CA GLN A 284 -8.61 -9.51 14.05
C GLN A 284 -9.49 -10.54 14.76
N ARG A 285 -9.79 -10.35 16.04
CA ARG A 285 -10.67 -11.26 16.81
C ARG A 285 -12.01 -11.48 16.14
N GLN A 286 -12.56 -10.45 15.52
CA GLN A 286 -13.81 -10.58 14.80
C GLN A 286 -13.65 -11.35 13.49
N SER A 287 -12.53 -11.16 12.79
CA SER A 287 -12.25 -11.90 11.55
C SER A 287 -12.12 -13.41 11.80
N GLU A 288 -11.50 -13.81 12.91
CA GLU A 288 -11.38 -15.23 13.32
C GLU A 288 -12.74 -15.87 13.64
N GLN A 289 -13.63 -15.15 14.32
CA GLN A 289 -14.97 -15.64 14.64
C GLN A 289 -15.84 -15.88 13.40
N VAL A 290 -15.63 -15.10 12.34
CA VAL A 290 -16.37 -15.27 11.06
C VAL A 290 -15.76 -16.38 10.21
N SER A 291 -14.45 -16.63 10.30
CA SER A 291 -13.76 -17.70 9.55
C SER A 291 -13.89 -19.08 10.18
N GLY A 292 -14.29 -19.16 11.45
CA GLY A 292 -14.50 -20.41 12.21
C GLY A 292 -15.92 -20.94 12.18
N MET A 293 -16.85 -20.25 11.51
CA MET A 293 -18.21 -20.70 11.19
C MET A 293 -18.32 -21.09 9.73
#